data_a7a128e1c764247e75c2119a988f451f
#
_entry.id   a7a128e1c764247e75c2119a988f451f
#
_cell.length_a   1.000
_cell.length_b   1.000
_cell.length_c   1.000
_cell.angle_alpha   90.00
_cell.angle_beta   90.00
_cell.angle_gamma   90.00
#
_symmetry.space_group_name_H-M   'P 1'
#
loop_
_entity.id
_entity.type
_entity.pdbx_description
1 polymer ?
#
loop_
_entity_poly.entity_id
_entity_poly.type
_entity_poly.pdbx_seq_one_letter_code
_entity_poly.pdbx_strand_id
1 'polypeptide(L)'
;MKMRNYIIVGLSFFFILFASGFFFVVDQTKQVIVLQFGEPRAVHQSPGLKFKLPFIQNVVYYDSRVLNLDPAQEEVILRDQKRIVVDSIVRYMIKDPLKFFQTTRSELALNDRLGRIVNSSVRGVIAQYQLNDLLSDDRDKIMAEIFENVREDQDTFGIEIVDLRLKRTELTPEVQSNVFDRMRTEREREANLLRAEGQEISQKVKATADREKIEIIAEAEKQSNILKGEGEAARNQILNEAFAKDPEFFEFIRSMEAYADTFKDGTTTMVISPDSDFFEYFENSEGAN
;
A
#
# COMPACT_ATOMS: atom_id res chain seq x y z
N MET A 1 89.61 28.49 11.06
CA MET A 1 88.30 28.99 11.70
C MET A 1 87.06 28.52 10.97
N LYS A 2 87.01 28.44 9.64
CA LYS A 2 85.84 28.06 8.88
C LYS A 2 85.34 26.61 9.11
N MET A 3 86.27 25.65 9.20
CA MET A 3 85.86 24.22 9.35
C MET A 3 85.24 23.89 10.69
N ARG A 4 85.64 24.53 11.79
CA ARG A 4 85.04 24.41 13.13
C ARG A 4 83.55 24.90 13.18
N ASN A 5 83.29 25.96 12.43
CA ASN A 5 81.89 26.50 12.34
C ASN A 5 80.95 25.56 11.56
N TYR A 6 81.42 24.90 10.48
CA TYR A 6 80.68 23.93 9.73
C TYR A 6 80.39 22.65 10.55
N ILE A 7 81.32 22.21 11.40
CA ILE A 7 81.10 21.10 12.32
C ILE A 7 80.08 21.44 13.36
N ILE A 8 80.15 22.67 13.92
CA ILE A 8 79.16 23.13 14.94
C ILE A 8 77.77 23.23 14.32
N VAL A 9 77.61 23.77 13.10
CA VAL A 9 76.33 23.85 12.38
C VAL A 9 75.79 22.45 12.06
N GLY A 10 76.61 21.52 11.61
CA GLY A 10 76.23 20.14 11.36
C GLY A 10 75.78 19.43 12.63
N LEU A 11 76.47 19.63 13.75
CA LEU A 11 76.12 19.03 15.04
C LEU A 11 74.85 19.65 15.62
N SER A 12 74.63 20.95 15.47
CA SER A 12 73.40 21.64 15.83
C SER A 12 72.21 21.14 15.00
N PHE A 13 72.40 21.01 13.69
CA PHE A 13 71.33 20.48 12.80
C PHE A 13 70.99 19.02 13.14
N PHE A 14 71.99 18.18 13.41
CA PHE A 14 71.81 16.80 13.87
C PHE A 14 71.06 16.75 15.22
N PHE A 15 71.38 17.62 16.16
CA PHE A 15 70.71 17.73 17.46
C PHE A 15 69.26 18.17 17.32
N ILE A 16 68.96 19.12 16.42
CA ILE A 16 67.58 19.57 16.13
C ILE A 16 66.79 18.42 15.51
N LEU A 17 67.32 17.70 14.55
CA LEU A 17 66.66 16.52 13.96
C LEU A 17 66.44 15.42 15.01
N PHE A 18 67.44 15.18 15.86
CA PHE A 18 67.29 14.21 16.96
C PHE A 18 66.22 14.66 17.96
N ALA A 19 66.24 15.93 18.35
CA ALA A 19 65.27 16.51 19.27
C ALA A 19 63.82 16.46 18.71
N SER A 20 63.62 16.60 17.38
CA SER A 20 62.33 16.50 16.73
C SER A 20 61.67 15.12 16.87
N GLY A 21 62.43 14.06 17.03
CA GLY A 21 61.93 12.69 17.25
C GLY A 21 61.29 12.45 18.60
N PHE A 22 61.53 13.30 19.60
CA PHE A 22 60.97 13.17 20.93
C PHE A 22 59.55 13.67 21.09
N PHE A 23 59.06 14.51 20.16
CA PHE A 23 57.76 15.12 20.24
C PHE A 23 56.83 14.57 19.19
N PHE A 24 55.52 14.42 19.56
CA PHE A 24 54.45 14.11 18.66
C PHE A 24 53.22 14.94 19.02
N VAL A 25 52.37 15.21 18.04
CA VAL A 25 51.14 16.00 18.21
C VAL A 25 49.97 15.05 18.19
N VAL A 26 49.09 15.20 19.18
CA VAL A 26 47.79 14.55 19.22
C VAL A 26 46.74 15.56 18.74
N ASP A 27 46.10 15.25 17.62
CA ASP A 27 44.99 16.01 17.09
C ASP A 27 43.71 15.83 17.94
N GLN A 28 42.78 16.78 17.90
CA GLN A 28 41.49 16.70 18.60
C GLN A 28 40.62 15.53 18.11
N THR A 29 40.81 15.09 16.87
CA THR A 29 40.06 13.98 16.27
C THR A 29 40.71 12.61 16.56
N LYS A 30 41.87 12.57 17.23
CA LYS A 30 42.65 11.37 17.45
C LYS A 30 42.95 11.14 18.91
N GLN A 31 43.08 9.88 19.26
CA GLN A 31 43.60 9.42 20.52
C GLN A 31 44.78 8.48 20.24
N VAL A 32 45.67 8.42 21.19
CA VAL A 32 46.99 7.84 20.95
C VAL A 32 47.39 6.87 22.03
N ILE A 33 47.94 5.73 21.62
CA ILE A 33 48.66 4.80 22.49
C ILE A 33 50.13 4.85 22.19
N VAL A 34 50.92 5.01 23.23
CA VAL A 34 52.38 4.89 23.17
C VAL A 34 52.76 3.47 23.57
N LEU A 35 53.36 2.76 22.60
CA LEU A 35 53.84 1.40 22.77
C LEU A 35 55.37 1.42 23.04
N GLN A 36 55.80 0.65 23.99
CA GLN A 36 57.21 0.39 24.26
C GLN A 36 57.48 -1.10 24.05
N PHE A 37 58.31 -1.42 23.07
CA PHE A 37 58.57 -2.82 22.65
C PHE A 37 57.30 -3.64 22.35
N GLY A 38 56.23 -2.96 21.87
CA GLY A 38 54.96 -3.60 21.57
C GLY A 38 53.93 -3.62 22.74
N GLU A 39 54.35 -3.26 23.93
CA GLU A 39 53.44 -3.17 25.11
C GLU A 39 52.91 -1.76 25.29
N PRO A 40 51.62 -1.59 25.63
CA PRO A 40 51.03 -0.27 25.88
C PRO A 40 51.58 0.32 27.18
N ARG A 41 52.25 1.48 27.10
CA ARG A 41 52.86 2.17 28.22
C ARG A 41 52.06 3.39 28.69
N ALA A 42 51.52 4.14 27.74
CA ALA A 42 50.73 5.33 28.06
C ALA A 42 49.63 5.54 27.00
N VAL A 43 48.50 6.12 27.45
CA VAL A 43 47.38 6.50 26.62
C VAL A 43 47.17 8.00 26.71
N HIS A 44 47.06 8.68 25.58
CA HIS A 44 46.81 10.11 25.49
C HIS A 44 45.51 10.36 24.72
N GLN A 45 44.47 10.76 25.42
CA GLN A 45 43.17 11.14 24.84
C GLN A 45 43.01 12.67 24.69
N SER A 46 43.86 13.44 25.40
CA SER A 46 43.83 14.90 25.30
C SER A 46 44.71 15.40 24.16
N PRO A 47 44.20 16.33 23.32
CA PRO A 47 45.02 16.93 22.25
C PRO A 47 46.20 17.74 22.81
N GLY A 48 47.18 17.92 21.95
CA GLY A 48 48.38 18.72 22.26
C GLY A 48 49.71 18.05 21.97
N LEU A 49 50.77 18.73 22.33
CA LEU A 49 52.14 18.24 22.19
C LEU A 49 52.46 17.24 23.32
N LYS A 50 52.93 16.07 22.92
CA LYS A 50 53.30 14.97 23.85
C LYS A 50 54.73 14.54 23.56
N PHE A 51 55.30 13.86 24.58
CA PHE A 51 56.71 13.40 24.53
C PHE A 51 56.73 11.87 24.39
N LYS A 52 57.67 11.38 23.55
CA LYS A 52 57.98 9.96 23.40
C LYS A 52 59.49 9.75 23.35
N LEU A 53 59.96 8.57 23.71
CA LEU A 53 61.34 8.17 23.54
C LEU A 53 61.55 7.63 22.09
N PRO A 54 62.33 8.34 21.26
CA PRO A 54 62.62 7.86 19.90
C PRO A 54 63.33 6.50 19.96
N PHE A 55 63.16 5.68 18.93
CA PHE A 55 63.70 4.33 18.75
C PHE A 55 63.12 3.24 19.70
N ILE A 56 62.63 3.60 20.88
CA ILE A 56 62.13 2.65 21.88
C ILE A 56 60.59 2.63 21.88
N GLN A 57 59.98 3.79 21.65
CA GLN A 57 58.50 3.97 21.73
C GLN A 57 57.95 4.24 20.35
N ASN A 58 56.91 3.47 20.00
CA ASN A 58 56.06 3.67 18.82
C ASN A 58 54.70 4.25 19.24
N VAL A 59 54.13 5.07 18.36
CA VAL A 59 52.86 5.77 18.58
C VAL A 59 51.86 5.23 17.61
N VAL A 60 50.71 4.74 18.15
CA VAL A 60 49.58 4.27 17.35
C VAL A 60 48.42 5.25 17.56
N TYR A 61 47.88 5.71 16.46
CA TYR A 61 46.77 6.67 16.42
C TYR A 61 45.46 5.96 16.14
N TYR A 62 44.44 6.28 16.93
CA TYR A 62 43.08 5.85 16.68
C TYR A 62 42.18 7.08 16.53
N ASP A 63 41.10 6.96 15.73
CA ASP A 63 40.13 8.01 15.57
C ASP A 63 39.24 8.08 16.82
N SER A 64 38.99 9.26 17.33
CA SER A 64 38.08 9.50 18.49
C SER A 64 36.68 9.89 18.07
N ARG A 65 36.45 10.06 16.79
CA ARG A 65 35.12 10.38 16.22
C ARG A 65 34.25 9.14 16.15
N VAL A 66 32.97 9.36 15.87
CA VAL A 66 32.05 8.27 15.55
C VAL A 66 32.40 7.67 14.18
N LEU A 67 32.70 6.40 14.18
CA LEU A 67 33.02 5.60 13.02
C LEU A 67 31.81 4.78 12.59
N ASN A 68 31.76 4.44 11.30
CA ASN A 68 30.73 3.59 10.74
C ASN A 68 31.30 2.19 10.50
N LEU A 69 30.53 1.19 10.92
CA LEU A 69 30.72 -0.20 10.53
C LEU A 69 29.54 -0.61 9.65
N ASP A 70 29.86 -1.16 8.50
CA ASP A 70 28.92 -1.67 7.51
C ASP A 70 29.14 -3.19 7.39
N PRO A 71 28.45 -4.02 8.18
CA PRO A 71 28.58 -5.47 8.10
C PRO A 71 28.12 -5.98 6.74
N ALA A 72 28.59 -7.15 6.34
CA ALA A 72 28.08 -7.81 5.15
C ALA A 72 26.57 -8.07 5.29
N GLN A 73 25.85 -7.95 4.18
CA GLN A 73 24.43 -8.28 4.14
C GLN A 73 24.19 -9.72 4.58
N GLU A 74 23.13 -9.92 5.33
CA GLU A 74 22.78 -11.20 5.93
C GLU A 74 21.41 -11.66 5.46
N GLU A 75 21.32 -12.93 5.06
CA GLU A 75 20.03 -13.57 4.76
C GLU A 75 19.43 -14.16 6.04
N VAL A 76 18.20 -13.74 6.38
CA VAL A 76 17.50 -14.16 7.59
C VAL A 76 16.17 -14.80 7.21
N ILE A 77 15.84 -15.91 7.88
CA ILE A 77 14.54 -16.57 7.77
C ILE A 77 13.67 -16.07 8.92
N LEU A 78 12.55 -15.45 8.58
CA LEU A 78 11.57 -14.95 9.54
C LEU A 78 10.72 -16.08 10.15
N ARG A 79 9.99 -15.77 11.20
CA ARG A 79 9.05 -16.69 11.85
C ARG A 79 7.98 -17.24 10.89
N ASP A 80 7.56 -16.45 9.91
CA ASP A 80 6.61 -16.85 8.85
C ASP A 80 7.27 -17.53 7.65
N GLN A 81 8.53 -18.03 7.84
CA GLN A 81 9.33 -18.77 6.85
C GLN A 81 9.69 -17.97 5.59
N LYS A 82 9.49 -16.67 5.58
CA LYS A 82 9.96 -15.81 4.50
C LYS A 82 11.45 -15.52 4.66
N ARG A 83 12.16 -15.55 3.55
CA ARG A 83 13.58 -15.18 3.49
C ARG A 83 13.71 -13.71 3.13
N ILE A 84 14.47 -12.99 3.94
CA ILE A 84 14.77 -11.57 3.72
C ILE A 84 16.27 -11.36 3.72
N VAL A 85 16.73 -10.39 2.96
CA VAL A 85 18.09 -9.87 3.01
C VAL A 85 18.06 -8.61 3.85
N VAL A 86 18.90 -8.59 4.88
CA VAL A 86 18.99 -7.49 5.83
C VAL A 86 20.35 -6.81 5.68
N ASP A 87 20.33 -5.50 5.54
CA ASP A 87 21.51 -4.65 5.52
C ASP A 87 21.48 -3.73 6.75
N SER A 88 22.56 -3.70 7.52
CA SER A 88 22.64 -2.95 8.76
C SER A 88 23.84 -2.01 8.78
N ILE A 89 23.75 -0.96 9.57
CA ILE A 89 24.83 -0.04 9.85
C ILE A 89 24.94 0.17 11.35
N VAL A 90 26.17 0.14 11.85
CA VAL A 90 26.48 0.42 13.24
C VAL A 90 27.38 1.65 13.30
N ARG A 91 27.07 2.56 14.23
CA ARG A 91 27.90 3.69 14.57
C ARG A 91 28.51 3.47 15.92
N TYR A 92 29.83 3.50 15.97
CA TYR A 92 30.57 3.29 17.20
C TYR A 92 31.67 4.33 17.37
N MET A 93 32.14 4.50 18.59
CA MET A 93 33.34 5.30 18.90
C MET A 93 34.27 4.50 19.82
N ILE A 94 35.56 4.71 19.70
CA ILE A 94 36.56 4.07 20.55
C ILE A 94 36.61 4.87 21.86
N LYS A 95 36.09 4.29 22.94
CA LYS A 95 36.05 4.93 24.29
C LYS A 95 37.29 4.63 25.10
N ASP A 96 37.74 3.39 25.06
CA ASP A 96 38.97 2.94 25.75
C ASP A 96 39.97 2.38 24.72
N PRO A 97 40.91 3.20 24.26
CA PRO A 97 41.92 2.76 23.31
C PRO A 97 42.81 1.65 23.81
N LEU A 98 43.01 1.55 25.16
CA LEU A 98 43.83 0.49 25.72
C LEU A 98 43.17 -0.87 25.55
N LYS A 99 41.92 -1.01 25.96
CA LYS A 99 41.12 -2.23 25.74
C LYS A 99 40.98 -2.56 24.26
N PHE A 100 40.74 -1.55 23.44
CA PHE A 100 40.67 -1.69 22.01
C PHE A 100 41.93 -2.29 21.41
N PHE A 101 43.11 -1.77 21.80
CA PHE A 101 44.37 -2.30 21.35
C PHE A 101 44.62 -3.73 21.84
N GLN A 102 44.29 -4.05 23.08
CA GLN A 102 44.47 -5.39 23.63
C GLN A 102 43.59 -6.43 22.97
N THR A 103 42.35 -6.06 22.57
CA THR A 103 41.36 -6.99 22.04
C THR A 103 41.44 -7.15 20.52
N THR A 104 41.53 -6.04 19.79
CA THR A 104 41.43 -6.04 18.32
C THR A 104 42.65 -5.51 17.61
N ARG A 105 43.44 -4.66 18.24
CA ARG A 105 44.64 -3.98 17.69
C ARG A 105 44.39 -3.06 16.51
N SER A 106 43.40 -3.35 15.66
CA SER A 106 43.12 -2.56 14.45
C SER A 106 41.60 -2.45 14.23
N GLU A 107 41.17 -1.38 13.57
CA GLU A 107 39.79 -1.17 13.17
C GLU A 107 39.30 -2.27 12.23
N LEU A 108 40.15 -2.79 11.35
CA LEU A 108 39.81 -3.89 10.44
C LEU A 108 39.41 -5.15 11.23
N ALA A 109 40.20 -5.52 12.23
CA ALA A 109 39.93 -6.70 13.06
C ALA A 109 38.69 -6.50 13.95
N LEU A 110 38.42 -5.25 14.40
CA LEU A 110 37.15 -4.92 15.04
C LEU A 110 35.98 -5.12 14.09
N ASN A 111 36.05 -4.55 12.89
CA ASN A 111 34.99 -4.62 11.89
C ASN A 111 34.60 -6.06 11.59
N ASP A 112 35.55 -6.96 11.46
CA ASP A 112 35.29 -8.39 11.26
C ASP A 112 34.60 -9.05 12.46
N ARG A 113 35.02 -8.72 13.67
CA ARG A 113 34.46 -9.33 14.90
C ARG A 113 33.10 -8.75 15.25
N LEU A 114 33.01 -7.42 15.29
CA LEU A 114 31.76 -6.71 15.60
C LEU A 114 30.71 -6.97 14.52
N GLY A 115 31.12 -7.03 13.24
CA GLY A 115 30.21 -7.38 12.15
C GLY A 115 29.55 -8.74 12.32
N ARG A 116 30.32 -9.76 12.77
CA ARG A 116 29.72 -11.08 13.09
C ARG A 116 28.76 -11.04 14.28
N ILE A 117 29.08 -10.27 15.32
CA ILE A 117 28.20 -10.11 16.49
C ILE A 117 26.91 -9.44 16.08
N VAL A 118 27.00 -8.34 15.31
CA VAL A 118 25.84 -7.61 14.78
C VAL A 118 24.97 -8.53 13.93
N ASN A 119 25.55 -9.25 12.97
CA ASN A 119 24.80 -10.17 12.13
C ASN A 119 24.14 -11.30 12.92
N SER A 120 24.82 -11.83 13.93
CA SER A 120 24.27 -12.86 14.83
C SER A 120 23.09 -12.33 15.63
N SER A 121 23.20 -11.12 16.20
CA SER A 121 22.14 -10.47 16.95
C SER A 121 20.93 -10.13 16.06
N VAL A 122 21.20 -9.53 14.90
CA VAL A 122 20.16 -9.21 13.88
C VAL A 122 19.40 -10.47 13.49
N ARG A 123 20.13 -11.56 13.17
CA ARG A 123 19.51 -12.84 12.83
C ARG A 123 18.68 -13.41 13.99
N GLY A 124 19.24 -13.42 15.20
CA GLY A 124 18.61 -14.01 16.38
C GLY A 124 17.31 -13.31 16.78
N VAL A 125 17.29 -11.99 16.69
CA VAL A 125 16.09 -11.19 17.02
C VAL A 125 15.09 -11.24 15.87
N ILE A 126 15.48 -10.92 14.64
CA ILE A 126 14.57 -10.82 13.48
C ILE A 126 13.88 -12.15 13.19
N ALA A 127 14.55 -13.29 13.40
CA ALA A 127 13.96 -14.61 13.19
C ALA A 127 12.72 -14.90 14.08
N GLN A 128 12.52 -14.15 15.17
CA GLN A 128 11.39 -14.31 16.09
C GLN A 128 10.13 -13.54 15.62
N TYR A 129 10.28 -12.64 14.66
CA TYR A 129 9.22 -11.75 14.17
C TYR A 129 8.73 -12.12 12.77
N GLN A 130 7.56 -11.58 12.40
CA GLN A 130 7.00 -11.71 11.05
C GLN A 130 7.38 -10.49 10.20
N LEU A 131 7.22 -10.61 8.88
CA LEU A 131 7.50 -9.50 7.97
C LEU A 131 6.67 -8.25 8.28
N ASN A 132 5.41 -8.43 8.67
CA ASN A 132 4.53 -7.31 8.99
C ASN A 132 4.99 -6.54 10.23
N ASP A 133 5.59 -7.20 11.22
CA ASP A 133 6.10 -6.57 12.44
C ASP A 133 7.28 -5.65 12.11
N LEU A 134 8.13 -6.04 11.16
CA LEU A 134 9.25 -5.23 10.67
C LEU A 134 8.83 -4.00 9.84
N LEU A 135 7.61 -4.02 9.29
CA LEU A 135 7.04 -2.93 8.48
C LEU A 135 6.07 -2.04 9.27
N SER A 136 5.76 -2.42 10.51
CA SER A 136 4.85 -1.71 11.41
C SER A 136 5.61 -0.87 12.45
N ASP A 137 4.86 -0.24 13.36
CA ASP A 137 5.40 0.53 14.50
C ASP A 137 6.20 -0.33 15.49
N ASP A 138 6.07 -1.66 15.44
CA ASP A 138 6.86 -2.58 16.26
C ASP A 138 8.34 -2.65 15.84
N ARG A 139 8.69 -2.10 14.67
CA ARG A 139 10.07 -1.99 14.21
C ARG A 139 11.00 -1.32 15.22
N ASP A 140 10.53 -0.26 15.88
CA ASP A 140 11.36 0.45 16.87
C ASP A 140 11.69 -0.41 18.09
N LYS A 141 10.79 -1.28 18.50
CA LYS A 141 11.03 -2.25 19.58
C LYS A 141 12.06 -3.30 19.17
N ILE A 142 11.92 -3.83 17.95
CA ILE A 142 12.86 -4.81 17.39
C ILE A 142 14.25 -4.20 17.29
N MET A 143 14.35 -2.95 16.84
CA MET A 143 15.62 -2.22 16.76
C MET A 143 16.25 -2.00 18.11
N ALA A 144 15.45 -1.64 19.14
CA ALA A 144 15.93 -1.48 20.51
C ALA A 144 16.47 -2.80 21.08
N GLU A 145 15.79 -3.91 20.82
CA GLU A 145 16.23 -5.24 21.26
C GLU A 145 17.57 -5.65 20.61
N ILE A 146 17.69 -5.44 19.28
CA ILE A 146 18.96 -5.70 18.58
C ILE A 146 20.08 -4.83 19.13
N PHE A 147 19.79 -3.53 19.38
CA PHE A 147 20.76 -2.59 19.90
C PHE A 147 21.28 -3.00 21.29
N GLU A 148 20.40 -3.37 22.20
CA GLU A 148 20.79 -3.82 23.55
C GLU A 148 21.62 -5.11 23.50
N ASN A 149 21.25 -6.08 22.67
CA ASN A 149 22.02 -7.31 22.51
C ASN A 149 23.44 -7.06 22.01
N VAL A 150 23.61 -6.13 21.05
CA VAL A 150 24.93 -5.79 20.51
C VAL A 150 25.73 -4.96 21.52
N ARG A 151 25.05 -4.14 22.32
CA ARG A 151 25.64 -3.29 23.35
C ARG A 151 26.28 -4.06 24.48
N GLU A 152 25.80 -5.26 24.80
CA GLU A 152 26.40 -6.11 25.86
C GLU A 152 27.89 -6.39 25.57
N ASP A 153 28.30 -6.48 24.32
CA ASP A 153 29.68 -6.77 23.93
C ASP A 153 30.60 -5.53 23.83
N GLN A 154 30.07 -4.31 23.91
CA GLN A 154 30.80 -3.07 23.67
C GLN A 154 32.00 -2.91 24.62
N ASP A 155 31.81 -3.26 25.90
CA ASP A 155 32.87 -3.11 26.92
C ASP A 155 34.04 -4.06 26.68
N THR A 156 33.81 -5.21 26.07
CA THR A 156 34.86 -6.18 25.73
C THR A 156 35.84 -5.60 24.73
N PHE A 157 35.35 -4.78 23.80
CA PHE A 157 36.17 -4.16 22.73
C PHE A 157 36.69 -2.76 23.08
N GLY A 158 36.27 -2.19 24.23
CA GLY A 158 36.60 -0.81 24.58
C GLY A 158 35.99 0.24 23.69
N ILE A 159 34.83 -0.07 23.08
CA ILE A 159 34.05 0.82 22.20
C ILE A 159 32.75 1.23 22.89
N GLU A 160 32.12 2.26 22.37
CA GLU A 160 30.76 2.64 22.70
C GLU A 160 29.93 2.62 21.42
N ILE A 161 28.85 1.84 21.41
CA ILE A 161 27.91 1.79 20.30
C ILE A 161 26.94 2.96 20.44
N VAL A 162 26.99 3.88 19.48
CA VAL A 162 26.19 5.10 19.47
C VAL A 162 24.83 4.88 18.85
N ASP A 163 24.77 4.10 17.75
CA ASP A 163 23.54 3.87 17.00
C ASP A 163 23.67 2.56 16.18
N LEU A 164 22.55 1.88 16.00
CA LEU A 164 22.43 0.71 15.14
C LEU A 164 21.13 0.82 14.36
N ARG A 165 21.19 0.68 13.04
CA ARG A 165 20.02 0.75 12.17
C ARG A 165 20.06 -0.29 11.06
N LEU A 166 18.87 -0.80 10.71
CA LEU A 166 18.68 -1.54 9.48
C LEU A 166 18.50 -0.53 8.33
N LYS A 167 19.40 -0.56 7.36
CA LYS A 167 19.35 0.28 6.15
C LYS A 167 18.27 -0.22 5.21
N ARG A 168 18.23 -1.54 5.02
CA ARG A 168 17.41 -2.20 4.01
C ARG A 168 16.93 -3.55 4.53
N THR A 169 15.68 -3.84 4.24
CA THR A 169 15.07 -5.14 4.50
C THR A 169 14.28 -5.50 3.25
N GLU A 170 14.78 -6.44 2.46
CA GLU A 170 14.20 -6.82 1.19
C GLU A 170 13.92 -8.33 1.16
N LEU A 171 12.84 -8.71 0.47
CA LEU A 171 12.62 -10.11 0.14
C LEU A 171 13.66 -10.57 -0.87
N THR A 172 14.10 -11.82 -0.77
CA THR A 172 14.96 -12.39 -1.82
C THR A 172 14.21 -12.38 -3.16
N PRO A 173 14.90 -12.16 -4.31
CA PRO A 173 14.27 -12.06 -5.62
C PRO A 173 13.37 -13.26 -5.96
N GLU A 174 13.74 -14.45 -5.52
CA GLU A 174 12.96 -15.68 -5.72
C GLU A 174 11.62 -15.67 -4.96
N VAL A 175 11.62 -15.14 -3.75
CA VAL A 175 10.41 -15.05 -2.91
C VAL A 175 9.54 -13.89 -3.34
N GLN A 176 10.15 -12.80 -3.79
CA GLN A 176 9.47 -11.57 -4.19
C GLN A 176 8.46 -11.82 -5.32
N SER A 177 8.86 -12.53 -6.38
CA SER A 177 7.97 -12.84 -7.51
C SER A 177 6.77 -13.68 -7.06
N ASN A 178 7.01 -14.75 -6.30
CA ASN A 178 5.96 -15.63 -5.80
C ASN A 178 4.95 -14.90 -4.88
N VAL A 179 5.45 -14.01 -4.01
CA VAL A 179 4.60 -13.20 -3.13
C VAL A 179 3.76 -12.21 -3.93
N PHE A 180 4.34 -11.52 -4.91
CA PHE A 180 3.60 -10.58 -5.75
C PHE A 180 2.55 -11.29 -6.62
N ASP A 181 2.85 -12.43 -7.20
CA ASP A 181 1.89 -13.21 -7.99
C ASP A 181 0.73 -13.71 -7.12
N ARG A 182 1.02 -14.16 -5.91
CA ARG A 182 -0.01 -14.53 -4.94
C ARG A 182 -0.89 -13.35 -4.54
N MET A 183 -0.29 -12.20 -4.20
CA MET A 183 -1.02 -10.98 -3.86
C MET A 183 -1.90 -10.51 -5.02
N ARG A 184 -1.38 -10.56 -6.27
CA ARG A 184 -2.15 -10.22 -7.46
C ARG A 184 -3.36 -11.12 -7.61
N THR A 185 -3.16 -12.45 -7.51
CA THR A 185 -4.26 -13.43 -7.62
C THR A 185 -5.31 -13.22 -6.52
N GLU A 186 -4.89 -12.91 -5.31
CA GLU A 186 -5.80 -12.66 -4.19
C GLU A 186 -6.62 -11.38 -4.41
N ARG A 187 -5.97 -10.30 -4.87
CA ARG A 187 -6.66 -9.05 -5.23
C ARG A 187 -7.61 -9.20 -6.42
N GLU A 188 -7.25 -10.01 -7.40
CA GLU A 188 -8.14 -10.33 -8.53
C GLU A 188 -9.37 -11.13 -8.06
N ARG A 189 -9.20 -12.09 -7.14
CA ARG A 189 -10.32 -12.82 -6.54
C ARG A 189 -11.25 -11.90 -5.76
N GLU A 190 -10.70 -11.04 -4.91
CA GLU A 190 -11.46 -10.05 -4.14
C GLU A 190 -12.23 -9.09 -5.06
N ALA A 191 -11.57 -8.56 -6.08
CA ALA A 191 -12.20 -7.69 -7.08
C ALA A 191 -13.33 -8.39 -7.84
N ASN A 192 -13.14 -9.67 -8.23
CA ASN A 192 -14.16 -10.44 -8.91
C ASN A 192 -15.34 -10.76 -8.00
N LEU A 193 -15.11 -11.05 -6.72
CA LEU A 193 -16.18 -11.23 -5.73
C LEU A 193 -17.03 -9.97 -5.59
N LEU A 194 -16.39 -8.82 -5.38
CA LEU A 194 -17.10 -7.54 -5.24
C LEU A 194 -17.88 -7.15 -6.52
N ARG A 195 -17.32 -7.47 -7.71
CA ARG A 195 -18.03 -7.26 -8.98
C ARG A 195 -19.26 -8.16 -9.10
N ALA A 196 -19.14 -9.45 -8.71
CA ALA A 196 -20.24 -10.40 -8.74
C ALA A 196 -21.37 -9.98 -7.77
N GLU A 197 -21.03 -9.59 -6.55
CA GLU A 197 -21.98 -9.04 -5.58
C GLU A 197 -22.67 -7.77 -6.11
N GLY A 198 -21.91 -6.86 -6.71
CA GLY A 198 -22.45 -5.65 -7.33
C GLY A 198 -23.41 -5.96 -8.50
N GLN A 199 -23.11 -6.98 -9.30
CA GLN A 199 -23.98 -7.44 -10.39
C GLN A 199 -25.26 -8.07 -9.83
N GLU A 200 -25.17 -8.91 -8.80
CA GLU A 200 -26.34 -9.50 -8.12
C GLU A 200 -27.28 -8.43 -7.58
N ILE A 201 -26.74 -7.46 -6.83
CA ILE A 201 -27.53 -6.34 -6.30
C ILE A 201 -28.17 -5.55 -7.44
N SER A 202 -27.41 -5.25 -8.51
CA SER A 202 -27.94 -4.52 -9.67
C SER A 202 -29.10 -5.27 -10.34
N GLN A 203 -28.96 -6.58 -10.55
CA GLN A 203 -30.03 -7.40 -11.13
C GLN A 203 -31.26 -7.44 -10.22
N LYS A 204 -31.07 -7.58 -8.92
CA LYS A 204 -32.17 -7.59 -7.93
C LYS A 204 -32.94 -6.27 -7.92
N VAL A 205 -32.23 -5.14 -7.92
CA VAL A 205 -32.84 -3.81 -7.97
C VAL A 205 -33.61 -3.60 -9.29
N LYS A 206 -33.01 -3.97 -10.44
CA LYS A 206 -33.68 -3.90 -11.74
C LYS A 206 -34.94 -4.77 -11.80
N ALA A 207 -34.84 -6.02 -11.36
CA ALA A 207 -35.99 -6.93 -11.34
C ALA A 207 -37.12 -6.43 -10.43
N THR A 208 -36.79 -5.84 -9.29
CA THR A 208 -37.77 -5.24 -8.39
C THR A 208 -38.45 -4.04 -9.05
N ALA A 209 -37.69 -3.14 -9.65
CA ALA A 209 -38.24 -1.96 -10.34
C ALA A 209 -39.06 -2.33 -11.58
N ASP A 210 -38.68 -3.33 -12.35
CA ASP A 210 -39.43 -3.83 -13.49
C ASP A 210 -40.77 -4.47 -13.03
N ARG A 211 -40.76 -5.21 -11.91
CA ARG A 211 -42.00 -5.75 -11.33
C ARG A 211 -42.95 -4.64 -10.84
N GLU A 212 -42.45 -3.66 -10.10
CA GLU A 212 -43.23 -2.52 -9.64
C GLU A 212 -43.80 -1.72 -10.81
N LYS A 213 -43.00 -1.51 -11.87
CA LYS A 213 -43.49 -0.87 -13.10
C LYS A 213 -44.65 -1.62 -13.73
N ILE A 214 -44.56 -2.94 -13.87
CA ILE A 214 -45.61 -3.79 -14.44
C ILE A 214 -46.85 -3.72 -13.57
N GLU A 215 -46.71 -3.79 -12.26
CA GLU A 215 -47.83 -3.72 -11.29
C GLU A 215 -48.58 -2.37 -11.37
N ILE A 216 -47.84 -1.26 -11.42
CA ILE A 216 -48.42 0.09 -11.56
C ILE A 216 -49.17 0.24 -12.88
N ILE A 217 -48.59 -0.24 -14.01
CA ILE A 217 -49.23 -0.17 -15.32
C ILE A 217 -50.52 -1.03 -15.33
N ALA A 218 -50.44 -2.26 -14.84
CA ALA A 218 -51.61 -3.17 -14.79
C ALA A 218 -52.74 -2.61 -13.94
N GLU A 219 -52.43 -2.03 -12.79
CA GLU A 219 -53.44 -1.40 -11.94
C GLU A 219 -54.05 -0.16 -12.60
N ALA A 220 -53.26 0.67 -13.28
CA ALA A 220 -53.74 1.81 -14.04
C ALA A 220 -54.63 1.39 -15.23
N GLU A 221 -54.28 0.34 -15.97
CA GLU A 221 -55.11 -0.22 -17.03
C GLU A 221 -56.44 -0.79 -16.49
N LYS A 222 -56.36 -1.51 -15.38
CA LYS A 222 -57.56 -2.01 -14.70
C LYS A 222 -58.51 -0.87 -14.31
N GLN A 223 -57.99 0.19 -13.69
CA GLN A 223 -58.81 1.36 -13.32
C GLN A 223 -59.37 2.07 -14.53
N SER A 224 -58.59 2.21 -15.60
CA SER A 224 -59.03 2.77 -16.87
C SER A 224 -60.19 1.96 -17.46
N ASN A 225 -60.09 0.63 -17.47
CA ASN A 225 -61.14 -0.23 -17.99
C ASN A 225 -62.42 -0.19 -17.11
N ILE A 226 -62.31 -0.12 -15.79
CA ILE A 226 -63.42 0.07 -14.91
C ILE A 226 -64.16 1.39 -15.21
N LEU A 227 -63.42 2.50 -15.28
CA LEU A 227 -63.98 3.83 -15.56
C LEU A 227 -64.64 3.89 -16.93
N LYS A 228 -64.05 3.25 -17.95
CA LYS A 228 -64.64 3.13 -19.30
C LYS A 228 -65.94 2.33 -19.22
N GLY A 229 -65.92 1.19 -18.52
CA GLY A 229 -67.13 0.36 -18.34
C GLY A 229 -68.24 1.09 -17.61
N GLU A 230 -67.94 1.82 -16.55
CA GLU A 230 -68.89 2.67 -15.83
C GLU A 230 -69.44 3.79 -16.70
N GLY A 231 -68.55 4.44 -17.50
CA GLY A 231 -68.95 5.46 -18.47
C GLY A 231 -69.90 4.93 -19.57
N GLU A 232 -69.57 3.75 -20.09
CA GLU A 232 -70.43 3.06 -21.07
C GLU A 232 -71.79 2.65 -20.49
N ALA A 233 -71.79 2.11 -19.28
CA ALA A 233 -72.99 1.78 -18.58
C ALA A 233 -73.88 3.00 -18.31
N ALA A 234 -73.35 4.10 -17.84
CA ALA A 234 -73.99 5.36 -17.64
C ALA A 234 -74.58 5.93 -18.96
N ARG A 235 -73.74 5.90 -20.04
CA ARG A 235 -74.22 6.31 -21.35
C ARG A 235 -75.38 5.48 -21.81
N ASN A 236 -75.30 4.16 -21.72
CA ASN A 236 -76.40 3.26 -22.13
C ASN A 236 -77.63 3.45 -21.31
N GLN A 237 -77.57 3.71 -20.02
CA GLN A 237 -78.64 4.01 -19.17
C GLN A 237 -79.37 5.30 -19.63
N ILE A 238 -78.64 6.39 -19.83
CA ILE A 238 -79.17 7.67 -20.29
C ILE A 238 -79.84 7.52 -21.66
N LEU A 239 -79.19 6.79 -22.58
CA LEU A 239 -79.73 6.51 -23.90
C LEU A 239 -81.03 5.69 -23.82
N ASN A 240 -81.03 4.61 -23.00
CA ASN A 240 -82.25 3.79 -22.83
C ASN A 240 -83.44 4.58 -22.20
N GLU A 241 -83.18 5.44 -21.23
CA GLU A 241 -84.17 6.32 -20.67
C GLU A 241 -84.72 7.34 -21.68
N ALA A 242 -83.86 7.84 -22.58
CA ALA A 242 -84.25 8.74 -23.63
C ALA A 242 -85.11 8.02 -24.72
N PHE A 243 -84.66 6.83 -25.15
CA PHE A 243 -85.33 6.05 -26.20
C PHE A 243 -86.57 5.36 -25.76
N ALA A 244 -86.74 5.07 -24.47
CA ALA A 244 -88.04 4.59 -23.92
C ALA A 244 -89.19 5.59 -24.10
N LYS A 245 -88.94 6.85 -24.41
CA LYS A 245 -89.96 7.88 -24.62
C LYS A 245 -90.56 7.82 -26.02
N ASP A 246 -89.76 7.36 -27.05
CA ASP A 246 -90.23 7.21 -28.44
C ASP A 246 -89.44 6.07 -29.09
N PRO A 247 -89.97 4.83 -29.03
CA PRO A 247 -89.28 3.65 -29.56
C PRO A 247 -89.17 3.67 -31.10
N GLU A 248 -90.18 4.17 -31.82
CA GLU A 248 -90.11 4.23 -33.30
C GLU A 248 -89.04 5.18 -33.80
N PHE A 249 -88.91 6.35 -33.19
CA PHE A 249 -87.86 7.29 -33.50
C PHE A 249 -86.45 6.70 -33.18
N PHE A 250 -86.32 5.89 -32.15
CA PHE A 250 -85.08 5.22 -31.82
C PHE A 250 -84.67 4.18 -32.90
N GLU A 251 -85.55 3.32 -33.34
CA GLU A 251 -85.33 2.35 -34.38
C GLU A 251 -84.89 3.02 -35.68
N PHE A 252 -85.55 4.12 -36.03
CA PHE A 252 -85.19 4.93 -37.18
C PHE A 252 -83.72 5.47 -37.08
N ILE A 253 -83.39 6.13 -35.97
CA ILE A 253 -82.02 6.69 -35.75
C ILE A 253 -81.01 5.57 -35.70
N ARG A 254 -81.26 4.44 -35.05
CA ARG A 254 -80.36 3.32 -34.97
C ARG A 254 -80.10 2.70 -36.32
N SER A 255 -81.13 2.57 -37.18
CA SER A 255 -80.99 2.11 -38.57
C SER A 255 -80.15 3.09 -39.38
N MET A 256 -80.34 4.40 -39.24
CA MET A 256 -79.53 5.40 -39.94
C MET A 256 -78.06 5.39 -39.50
N GLU A 257 -77.81 5.26 -38.21
CA GLU A 257 -76.40 5.08 -37.66
C GLU A 257 -75.76 3.82 -38.22
N ALA A 258 -76.46 2.68 -38.23
CA ALA A 258 -75.99 1.45 -38.79
C ALA A 258 -75.65 1.58 -40.29
N TYR A 259 -76.46 2.30 -41.04
CA TYR A 259 -76.20 2.59 -42.46
C TYR A 259 -74.94 3.45 -42.59
N ALA A 260 -74.83 4.53 -41.82
CA ALA A 260 -73.67 5.41 -41.88
C ALA A 260 -72.36 4.69 -41.55
N ASP A 261 -72.37 3.84 -40.51
CA ASP A 261 -71.17 3.10 -40.10
C ASP A 261 -70.82 1.98 -41.11
N THR A 262 -71.83 1.30 -41.69
CA THR A 262 -71.60 0.23 -42.69
C THR A 262 -70.98 0.77 -43.99
N PHE A 263 -71.37 1.98 -44.40
CA PHE A 263 -70.89 2.59 -45.62
C PHE A 263 -69.74 3.59 -45.46
N LYS A 264 -69.24 3.79 -44.23
CA LYS A 264 -68.22 4.78 -43.91
C LYS A 264 -66.89 4.52 -44.61
N ASP A 265 -66.48 3.26 -44.77
CA ASP A 265 -65.18 2.90 -45.30
C ASP A 265 -65.11 2.70 -46.83
N GLY A 266 -66.19 2.85 -47.57
CA GLY A 266 -66.27 2.84 -49.06
C GLY A 266 -65.73 1.57 -49.72
N THR A 267 -65.31 0.56 -48.99
CA THR A 267 -64.74 -0.70 -49.46
C THR A 267 -65.70 -1.88 -49.33
N THR A 268 -66.79 -1.69 -48.66
CA THR A 268 -67.74 -2.78 -48.32
C THR A 268 -68.75 -2.89 -49.47
N THR A 269 -68.76 -4.03 -50.15
CA THR A 269 -69.81 -4.38 -51.14
C THR A 269 -70.80 -5.29 -50.43
N MET A 270 -71.99 -4.81 -50.15
CA MET A 270 -73.09 -5.63 -49.60
C MET A 270 -73.98 -6.11 -50.79
N VAL A 271 -74.27 -7.39 -50.80
CA VAL A 271 -75.26 -8.00 -51.71
C VAL A 271 -76.45 -8.38 -50.81
N ILE A 272 -77.47 -7.53 -50.85
CA ILE A 272 -78.66 -7.70 -50.00
C ILE A 272 -79.87 -7.72 -50.95
N SER A 273 -80.91 -8.51 -50.55
CA SER A 273 -82.23 -8.46 -51.28
C SER A 273 -82.89 -7.13 -50.97
N PRO A 274 -83.56 -6.53 -51.93
CA PRO A 274 -84.30 -5.30 -51.68
C PRO A 274 -85.34 -5.40 -50.60
N ASP A 275 -85.94 -6.58 -50.38
CA ASP A 275 -86.97 -6.83 -49.31
C ASP A 275 -86.39 -7.16 -47.95
N SER A 276 -85.12 -6.82 -47.70
CA SER A 276 -84.49 -7.11 -46.41
C SER A 276 -84.84 -6.05 -45.37
N ASP A 277 -85.11 -6.46 -44.10
CA ASP A 277 -85.39 -5.61 -42.98
C ASP A 277 -84.34 -4.49 -42.76
N PHE A 278 -83.11 -4.67 -43.40
CA PHE A 278 -82.05 -3.68 -43.33
C PHE A 278 -82.41 -2.39 -44.11
N PHE A 279 -83.15 -2.44 -45.13
CA PHE A 279 -83.61 -1.28 -45.96
C PHE A 279 -84.97 -0.79 -45.69
N GLU A 280 -85.64 -1.28 -44.64
CA GLU A 280 -87.02 -0.97 -44.31
C GLU A 280 -87.32 0.55 -44.22
N TYR A 281 -86.46 1.29 -43.59
CA TYR A 281 -86.56 2.75 -43.43
C TYR A 281 -85.97 3.51 -44.69
N PHE A 282 -85.33 2.79 -45.63
CA PHE A 282 -84.89 3.40 -46.87
C PHE A 282 -86.01 3.47 -47.90
N GLU A 283 -86.96 2.54 -47.88
CA GLU A 283 -88.12 2.51 -48.78
C GLU A 283 -89.33 3.28 -48.19
N ASN A 284 -89.52 3.23 -46.89
CA ASN A 284 -90.58 3.89 -46.23
C ASN A 284 -90.17 4.57 -44.88
N SER A 285 -90.31 5.88 -44.79
CA SER A 285 -89.87 6.67 -43.64
C SER A 285 -90.66 6.40 -42.39
N GLU A 286 -91.79 5.69 -42.47
CA GLU A 286 -92.69 5.34 -41.33
C GLU A 286 -92.46 3.90 -40.87
N GLY A 287 -91.60 3.10 -41.50
CA GLY A 287 -91.42 1.67 -41.21
C GLY A 287 -92.54 0.78 -41.73
N ALA A 288 -92.42 -0.55 -41.47
CA ALA A 288 -93.49 -1.48 -41.81
C ALA A 288 -94.66 -1.39 -40.72
N ASN A 289 -95.82 -1.12 -41.19
CA ASN A 289 -97.07 -1.25 -40.45
C ASN A 289 -97.46 -2.71 -40.26
#